data_3297e755e9997ec74357a9d123c551c4
#
_entry.id   3297e755e9997ec74357a9d123c551c4
#
_cell.length_a   1.000
_cell.length_b   1.000
_cell.length_c   1.000
_cell.angle_alpha   90.00
_cell.angle_beta   90.00
_cell.angle_gamma   90.00
#
_symmetry.space_group_name_H-M   'P 1'
#
loop_
_entity.id
_entity.type
_entity.pdbx_description
1 polymer ?
#
loop_
_entity_poly.entity_id
_entity_poly.type
_entity_poly.pdbx_seq_one_letter_code
_entity_poly.pdbx_strand_id
1 'polypeptide(L)'
;KLHKTSIFPCGIFQCMKGVNREPGDPNYDLFKLALQSTAKRLYPNYANVDWSGNVGYDINDPRTYFSTMGCRTANGYDINGLGQLKDGRGNICPVTIIMPTLAMEARNTVVKETHNDGGWLDNRLVVNTFMSILDQKIHEAKDQLIERFDWICSQNPASAKFMYENNLMAGYIPEEGIRSALKHGTLAIGQLGLAETL
;
A
#
# COMPACT_ATOMS: atom_id res chain seq x y z
N LYS A 1 -20.53 22.29 -15.91
CA LYS A 1 -19.79 23.08 -14.90
C LYS A 1 -19.25 22.18 -13.78
N LEU A 2 -18.36 21.24 -14.10
CA LEU A 2 -17.65 20.46 -13.08
C LEU A 2 -16.33 21.16 -12.77
N HIS A 3 -16.36 22.20 -11.96
CA HIS A 3 -15.17 22.97 -11.59
C HIS A 3 -14.43 22.40 -10.39
N LYS A 4 -15.01 21.42 -9.70
CA LYS A 4 -14.36 20.74 -8.58
C LYS A 4 -14.49 19.23 -8.78
N THR A 5 -13.39 18.54 -8.68
CA THR A 5 -13.36 17.07 -8.70
C THR A 5 -13.89 16.56 -7.38
N SER A 6 -14.86 15.67 -7.44
CA SER A 6 -15.29 14.93 -6.26
C SER A 6 -14.17 13.95 -5.88
N ILE A 7 -13.76 13.95 -4.62
CA ILE A 7 -12.77 12.99 -4.12
C ILE A 7 -13.44 11.61 -3.95
N PHE A 8 -14.73 11.61 -3.68
CA PHE A 8 -15.50 10.39 -3.51
C PHE A 8 -16.75 10.39 -4.39
N PRO A 9 -17.12 9.19 -4.94
CA PRO A 9 -16.42 7.93 -4.83
C PRO A 9 -15.06 7.94 -5.55
N CYS A 10 -14.06 7.23 -4.99
CA CYS A 10 -12.76 7.06 -5.62
C CYS A 10 -12.91 6.19 -6.88
N GLY A 11 -12.83 6.82 -8.05
CA GLY A 11 -12.86 6.12 -9.33
C GLY A 11 -11.55 5.37 -9.57
N ILE A 12 -11.66 4.12 -10.01
CA ILE A 12 -10.53 3.29 -10.40
C ILE A 12 -10.72 2.87 -11.86
N PHE A 13 -9.78 3.25 -12.71
CA PHE A 13 -9.77 2.83 -14.11
C PHE A 13 -8.92 1.56 -14.24
N GLN A 14 -9.54 0.46 -14.63
CA GLN A 14 -8.86 -0.80 -14.85
C GLN A 14 -8.28 -0.84 -16.26
N CYS A 15 -6.95 -0.91 -16.35
CA CYS A 15 -6.22 -0.99 -17.63
C CYS A 15 -6.01 -2.47 -17.99
N MET A 16 -6.41 -2.82 -19.23
CA MET A 16 -6.27 -4.17 -19.75
C MET A 16 -5.88 -4.14 -21.22
N LYS A 17 -4.88 -4.93 -21.59
CA LYS A 17 -4.47 -5.14 -22.98
C LYS A 17 -5.59 -5.85 -23.74
N GLY A 18 -5.84 -5.44 -24.98
CA GLY A 18 -6.91 -5.97 -25.81
C GLY A 18 -8.30 -5.40 -25.47
N VAL A 19 -8.42 -4.57 -24.44
CA VAL A 19 -9.69 -3.96 -24.01
C VAL A 19 -9.64 -2.44 -24.12
N ASN A 20 -8.65 -1.79 -23.49
CA ASN A 20 -8.65 -0.34 -23.42
C ASN A 20 -7.26 0.33 -23.29
N ARG A 21 -6.17 -0.44 -23.23
CA ARG A 21 -4.86 0.13 -22.90
C ARG A 21 -4.03 0.54 -24.14
N GLU A 22 -4.14 -0.19 -25.23
CA GLU A 22 -3.30 0.00 -26.41
C GLU A 22 -4.05 0.64 -27.58
N PRO A 23 -3.35 1.37 -28.46
CA PRO A 23 -3.95 1.84 -29.70
C PRO A 23 -4.55 0.68 -30.50
N GLY A 24 -5.82 0.79 -30.84
CA GLY A 24 -6.56 -0.26 -31.53
C GLY A 24 -7.46 -1.09 -30.62
N ASP A 25 -7.32 -1.00 -29.31
CA ASP A 25 -8.25 -1.62 -28.39
C ASP A 25 -9.65 -0.99 -28.50
N PRO A 26 -10.73 -1.77 -28.34
CA PRO A 26 -12.11 -1.30 -28.51
C PRO A 26 -12.48 -0.07 -27.68
N ASN A 27 -11.91 0.07 -26.49
CA ASN A 27 -12.19 1.16 -25.54
C ASN A 27 -10.97 2.06 -25.28
N TYR A 28 -10.01 2.12 -26.20
CA TYR A 28 -8.82 2.95 -26.04
C TYR A 28 -9.14 4.44 -25.88
N ASP A 29 -10.22 4.92 -26.50
CA ASP A 29 -10.64 6.32 -26.35
C ASP A 29 -11.06 6.66 -24.93
N LEU A 30 -11.63 5.71 -24.19
CA LEU A 30 -11.93 5.90 -22.76
C LEU A 30 -10.64 6.01 -21.93
N PHE A 31 -9.60 5.26 -22.28
CA PHE A 31 -8.30 5.39 -21.62
C PHE A 31 -7.68 6.77 -21.86
N LYS A 32 -7.71 7.26 -23.10
CA LYS A 32 -7.26 8.63 -23.41
C LYS A 32 -8.03 9.68 -22.62
N LEU A 33 -9.34 9.53 -22.51
CA LEU A 33 -10.18 10.43 -21.71
C LEU A 33 -9.83 10.39 -20.23
N ALA A 34 -9.58 9.20 -19.68
CA ALA A 34 -9.12 9.03 -18.31
C ALA A 34 -7.78 9.74 -18.07
N LEU A 35 -6.82 9.58 -19.00
CA LEU A 35 -5.52 10.27 -18.93
C LEU A 35 -5.67 11.80 -18.98
N GLN A 36 -6.54 12.32 -19.84
CA GLN A 36 -6.84 13.76 -19.89
C GLN A 36 -7.45 14.28 -18.57
N SER A 37 -8.32 13.48 -17.95
CA SER A 37 -8.86 13.79 -16.63
C SER A 37 -7.75 13.82 -15.57
N THR A 38 -6.90 12.81 -15.57
CA THR A 38 -5.76 12.72 -14.64
C THR A 38 -4.79 13.88 -14.78
N ALA A 39 -4.47 14.27 -16.00
CA ALA A 39 -3.61 15.43 -16.27
C ALA A 39 -4.15 16.74 -15.68
N LYS A 40 -5.47 16.86 -15.57
CA LYS A 40 -6.14 18.07 -15.04
C LYS A 40 -6.47 17.98 -13.55
N ARG A 41 -6.72 16.80 -13.02
CA ARG A 41 -7.35 16.60 -11.72
C ARG A 41 -6.71 15.51 -10.87
N LEU A 42 -5.68 14.82 -11.35
CA LEU A 42 -5.06 13.66 -10.70
C LEU A 42 -6.05 12.49 -10.44
N TYR A 43 -7.07 12.36 -11.28
CA TYR A 43 -8.14 11.39 -11.16
C TYR A 43 -8.59 10.85 -12.53
N PRO A 44 -8.94 9.57 -12.67
CA PRO A 44 -9.07 8.49 -11.69
C PRO A 44 -7.73 7.88 -11.27
N ASN A 45 -7.77 6.97 -10.27
CA ASN A 45 -6.68 6.04 -10.01
C ASN A 45 -6.65 4.94 -11.08
N TYR A 46 -5.51 4.28 -11.26
CA TYR A 46 -5.37 3.22 -12.26
C TYR A 46 -4.99 1.89 -11.61
N ALA A 47 -5.57 0.82 -12.13
CA ALA A 47 -5.20 -0.55 -11.82
C ALA A 47 -4.80 -1.26 -13.11
N ASN A 48 -3.55 -1.68 -13.22
CA ASN A 48 -3.07 -2.48 -14.34
C ASN A 48 -3.36 -3.95 -14.04
N VAL A 49 -4.58 -4.40 -14.35
CA VAL A 49 -5.10 -5.69 -13.88
C VAL A 49 -4.40 -6.91 -14.50
N ASP A 50 -3.84 -6.76 -15.68
CA ASP A 50 -3.06 -7.79 -16.38
C ASP A 50 -1.55 -7.68 -16.12
N TRP A 51 -1.16 -7.01 -15.04
CA TRP A 51 0.23 -6.99 -14.59
C TRP A 51 0.70 -8.39 -14.19
N SER A 52 1.93 -8.73 -14.56
CA SER A 52 2.52 -10.06 -14.30
C SER A 52 2.51 -10.51 -12.83
N GLY A 53 2.46 -9.56 -11.89
CA GLY A 53 2.33 -9.84 -10.47
C GLY A 53 0.89 -10.14 -10.02
N ASN A 54 -0.12 -9.97 -10.89
CA ASN A 54 -1.49 -10.37 -10.58
C ASN A 54 -1.68 -11.85 -10.88
N VAL A 55 -1.19 -12.68 -10.00
CA VAL A 55 -1.27 -14.15 -10.12
C VAL A 55 -2.72 -14.60 -10.15
N GLY A 56 -3.07 -15.45 -11.11
CA GLY A 56 -4.43 -15.94 -11.28
C GLY A 56 -5.34 -15.04 -12.12
N TYR A 57 -4.79 -13.98 -12.73
CA TYR A 57 -5.55 -13.15 -13.68
C TYR A 57 -6.04 -13.97 -14.88
N ASP A 58 -7.35 -13.87 -15.15
CA ASP A 58 -8.00 -14.40 -16.34
C ASP A 58 -8.90 -13.30 -16.91
N ILE A 59 -8.68 -12.92 -18.17
CA ILE A 59 -9.45 -11.87 -18.85
C ILE A 59 -10.95 -12.23 -18.97
N ASN A 60 -11.28 -13.52 -18.95
CA ASN A 60 -12.67 -14.00 -19.06
C ASN A 60 -13.36 -14.09 -17.68
N ASP A 61 -12.61 -13.94 -16.58
CA ASP A 61 -13.17 -13.98 -15.23
C ASP A 61 -12.94 -12.67 -14.50
N PRO A 62 -13.91 -11.74 -14.49
CA PRO A 62 -13.79 -10.46 -13.79
C PRO A 62 -13.50 -10.57 -12.29
N ARG A 63 -13.74 -11.74 -11.68
CA ARG A 63 -13.44 -11.97 -10.26
C ARG A 63 -11.94 -11.97 -10.01
N THR A 64 -11.12 -12.28 -11.02
CA THR A 64 -9.66 -12.29 -10.95
C THR A 64 -9.04 -10.89 -11.09
N TYR A 65 -9.84 -9.88 -11.44
CA TYR A 65 -9.34 -8.50 -11.55
C TYR A 65 -9.12 -7.93 -10.17
N PHE A 66 -7.97 -7.30 -9.96
CA PHE A 66 -7.77 -6.56 -8.72
C PHE A 66 -8.26 -5.12 -8.85
N SER A 67 -8.58 -4.52 -7.73
CA SER A 67 -8.81 -3.08 -7.60
C SER A 67 -8.02 -2.54 -6.42
N THR A 68 -7.78 -1.25 -6.42
CA THR A 68 -7.12 -0.62 -5.30
C THR A 68 -8.14 -0.10 -4.28
N MET A 69 -7.79 -0.13 -3.01
CA MET A 69 -8.50 0.58 -1.97
C MET A 69 -7.58 1.65 -1.40
N GLY A 70 -7.89 2.92 -1.72
CA GLY A 70 -6.97 4.01 -1.48
C GLY A 70 -5.68 3.84 -2.31
N CYS A 71 -4.54 4.26 -1.75
CA CYS A 71 -3.25 4.31 -2.45
C CYS A 71 -2.29 3.15 -2.12
N ARG A 72 -2.62 2.25 -1.21
CA ARG A 72 -1.67 1.26 -0.67
C ARG A 72 -2.20 -0.17 -0.59
N THR A 73 -3.45 -0.40 -0.91
CA THR A 73 -4.05 -1.73 -0.82
C THR A 73 -4.58 -2.15 -2.17
N ALA A 74 -4.14 -3.31 -2.65
CA ALA A 74 -4.70 -3.97 -3.82
C ALA A 74 -5.59 -5.13 -3.35
N ASN A 75 -6.88 -5.08 -3.73
CA ASN A 75 -7.83 -6.13 -3.48
C ASN A 75 -7.82 -7.08 -4.67
N GLY A 76 -7.06 -8.13 -4.56
CA GLY A 76 -6.83 -9.09 -5.63
C GLY A 76 -7.17 -10.51 -5.23
N TYR A 77 -6.72 -11.42 -6.07
CA TYR A 77 -6.82 -12.85 -5.84
C TYR A 77 -5.84 -13.29 -4.74
N ASP A 78 -6.29 -14.16 -3.83
CA ASP A 78 -5.43 -14.72 -2.80
C ASP A 78 -4.76 -16.00 -3.29
N ILE A 79 -3.46 -15.96 -3.48
CA ILE A 79 -2.65 -17.09 -3.96
C ILE A 79 -2.50 -18.22 -2.93
N ASN A 80 -2.82 -17.95 -1.66
CA ASN A 80 -2.71 -18.94 -0.58
C ASN A 80 -3.96 -19.78 -0.38
N GLY A 81 -4.88 -19.75 -1.35
CA GLY A 81 -6.08 -20.59 -1.34
C GLY A 81 -7.25 -20.09 -0.51
N LEU A 82 -7.16 -18.86 0.02
CA LEU A 82 -8.27 -18.20 0.72
C LEU A 82 -9.33 -17.66 -0.25
N GLY A 83 -9.14 -17.90 -1.54
CA GLY A 83 -10.08 -17.56 -2.59
C GLY A 83 -10.09 -16.11 -2.99
N GLN A 84 -11.21 -15.67 -3.56
CA GLN A 84 -11.36 -14.33 -4.13
C GLN A 84 -11.91 -13.32 -3.11
N LEU A 85 -11.45 -13.39 -1.88
CA LEU A 85 -11.89 -12.49 -0.83
C LEU A 85 -11.39 -11.07 -1.15
N LYS A 86 -12.29 -10.28 -1.70
CA LYS A 86 -12.09 -8.83 -1.82
C LYS A 86 -12.61 -8.09 -0.58
N ASP A 87 -13.46 -8.74 0.19
CA ASP A 87 -13.96 -8.26 1.47
C ASP A 87 -12.94 -8.44 2.59
N GLY A 88 -13.05 -7.65 3.64
CA GLY A 88 -12.14 -7.69 4.79
C GLY A 88 -10.71 -7.24 4.50
N ARG A 89 -10.46 -6.68 3.31
CA ARG A 89 -9.18 -6.06 2.93
C ARG A 89 -9.12 -4.63 3.44
N GLY A 90 -7.93 -4.20 3.82
CA GLY A 90 -7.73 -2.83 4.27
C GLY A 90 -6.33 -2.62 4.82
N ASN A 91 -5.97 -1.37 4.97
CA ASN A 91 -4.73 -0.99 5.62
C ASN A 91 -5.01 -0.81 7.12
N ILE A 92 -4.58 -1.77 7.93
CA ILE A 92 -4.95 -1.83 9.35
C ILE A 92 -4.07 -0.91 10.18
N CYS A 93 -2.76 -1.02 10.02
CA CYS A 93 -1.79 -0.30 10.83
C CYS A 93 -0.66 0.21 9.93
N PRO A 94 -0.75 1.40 9.33
CA PRO A 94 0.38 1.95 8.61
C PRO A 94 1.40 2.56 9.55
N VAL A 95 2.69 2.41 9.21
CA VAL A 95 3.80 3.15 9.80
C VAL A 95 4.63 3.76 8.68
N THR A 96 5.24 4.90 8.90
CA THR A 96 6.04 5.57 7.87
C THR A 96 7.44 5.88 8.39
N ILE A 97 8.45 5.45 7.65
CA ILE A 97 9.86 5.75 7.92
C ILE A 97 10.20 7.09 7.25
N ILE A 98 10.78 8.00 8.00
CA ILE A 98 11.25 9.30 7.52
C ILE A 98 12.70 9.13 7.06
N MET A 99 12.90 8.95 5.77
CA MET A 99 14.17 8.61 5.16
C MET A 99 15.27 9.66 5.37
N PRO A 100 15.01 10.98 5.24
CA PRO A 100 16.04 12.00 5.48
C PRO A 100 16.64 11.99 6.89
N THR A 101 15.82 11.63 7.89
CA THR A 101 16.31 11.51 9.27
C THR A 101 17.35 10.40 9.38
N LEU A 102 17.12 9.27 8.74
CA LEU A 102 18.08 8.16 8.74
C LEU A 102 19.35 8.51 7.96
N ALA A 103 19.23 9.26 6.87
CA ALA A 103 20.39 9.73 6.12
C ALA A 103 21.27 10.67 6.96
N MET A 104 20.64 11.60 7.70
CA MET A 104 21.37 12.48 8.63
C MET A 104 22.03 11.68 9.77
N GLU A 105 21.34 10.69 10.31
CA GLU A 105 21.87 9.79 11.33
C GLU A 105 23.11 9.02 10.82
N ALA A 106 22.99 8.43 9.63
CA ALA A 106 24.08 7.71 8.98
C ALA A 106 25.33 8.62 8.79
N ARG A 107 25.09 9.80 8.25
CA ARG A 107 26.17 10.79 8.07
C ARG A 107 26.83 11.16 9.40
N ASN A 108 26.05 11.45 10.41
CA ASN A 108 26.56 11.81 11.74
C ASN A 108 27.34 10.66 12.40
N THR A 109 26.91 9.42 12.19
CA THR A 109 27.60 8.23 12.67
C THR A 109 28.99 8.12 12.03
N VAL A 110 29.04 8.24 10.68
CA VAL A 110 30.31 8.17 9.95
C VAL A 110 31.26 9.30 10.36
N VAL A 111 30.75 10.53 10.54
CA VAL A 111 31.57 11.68 11.03
C VAL A 111 32.19 11.36 12.39
N LYS A 112 31.40 10.81 13.31
CA LYS A 112 31.91 10.47 14.67
C LYS A 112 32.93 9.33 14.62
N GLU A 113 32.67 8.28 13.84
CA GLU A 113 33.58 7.13 13.75
C GLU A 113 34.90 7.44 13.06
N THR A 114 34.86 8.33 12.08
CA THR A 114 36.06 8.71 11.31
C THR A 114 36.78 9.93 11.89
N HIS A 115 36.26 10.55 12.95
CA HIS A 115 36.73 11.81 13.56
C HIS A 115 36.92 12.93 12.52
N ASN A 116 36.04 12.98 11.52
CA ASN A 116 36.15 13.86 10.36
C ASN A 116 35.10 14.97 10.40
N ASP A 117 35.31 15.94 11.29
CA ASP A 117 34.39 17.05 11.58
C ASP A 117 34.28 18.12 10.48
N GLY A 118 34.73 17.90 9.28
CA GLY A 118 34.68 18.90 8.21
C GLY A 118 35.43 18.54 6.95
N GLY A 119 35.97 17.34 6.90
CA GLY A 119 36.63 16.82 5.73
C GLY A 119 35.68 16.10 4.74
N TRP A 120 36.27 15.60 3.69
CA TRP A 120 35.59 14.79 2.69
C TRP A 120 35.16 13.46 3.33
N LEU A 121 33.84 13.14 3.30
CA LEU A 121 33.32 11.85 3.74
C LEU A 121 33.29 10.90 2.55
N ASP A 122 33.65 9.64 2.77
CA ASP A 122 33.40 8.60 1.78
C ASP A 122 31.90 8.32 1.65
N ASN A 123 31.33 8.72 0.52
CA ASN A 123 29.91 8.53 0.26
C ASN A 123 29.50 7.05 0.31
N ARG A 124 30.37 6.12 -0.04
CA ARG A 124 30.08 4.68 0.06
C ARG A 124 29.87 4.26 1.51
N LEU A 125 30.70 4.78 2.41
CA LEU A 125 30.58 4.47 3.84
C LEU A 125 29.28 5.03 4.39
N VAL A 126 28.91 6.27 4.02
CA VAL A 126 27.63 6.89 4.43
C VAL A 126 26.44 6.09 3.91
N VAL A 127 26.45 5.68 2.63
CA VAL A 127 25.39 4.87 2.02
C VAL A 127 25.28 3.50 2.71
N ASN A 128 26.40 2.83 2.95
CA ASN A 128 26.38 1.53 3.62
C ASN A 128 25.82 1.63 5.06
N THR A 129 26.23 2.66 5.79
CA THR A 129 25.71 2.93 7.14
C THR A 129 24.22 3.24 7.09
N PHE A 130 23.77 4.05 6.12
CA PHE A 130 22.35 4.34 5.89
C PHE A 130 21.56 3.06 5.62
N MET A 131 22.05 2.19 4.75
CA MET A 131 21.38 0.93 4.42
C MET A 131 21.28 0.00 5.63
N SER A 132 22.29 -0.03 6.47
CA SER A 132 22.28 -0.81 7.72
C SER A 132 21.24 -0.27 8.72
N ILE A 133 21.20 1.07 8.90
CA ILE A 133 20.18 1.70 9.76
C ILE A 133 18.78 1.49 9.21
N LEU A 134 18.61 1.61 7.89
CA LEU A 134 17.33 1.40 7.23
C LEU A 134 16.82 -0.03 7.43
N ASP A 135 17.69 -1.03 7.25
CA ASP A 135 17.35 -2.44 7.47
C ASP A 135 16.86 -2.67 8.90
N GLN A 136 17.61 -2.16 9.88
CA GLN A 136 17.19 -2.23 11.29
C GLN A 136 15.82 -1.56 11.51
N LYS A 137 15.59 -0.37 10.96
CA LYS A 137 14.32 0.35 11.11
C LYS A 137 13.14 -0.33 10.43
N ILE A 138 13.36 -1.01 9.32
CA ILE A 138 12.33 -1.85 8.68
C ILE A 138 11.94 -3.00 9.61
N HIS A 139 12.90 -3.67 10.24
CA HIS A 139 12.62 -4.73 11.19
C HIS A 139 11.89 -4.24 12.44
N GLU A 140 12.32 -3.11 13.01
CA GLU A 140 11.62 -2.47 14.13
C GLU A 140 10.17 -2.11 13.76
N ALA A 141 9.97 -1.51 12.58
CA ALA A 141 8.64 -1.16 12.08
C ALA A 141 7.74 -2.39 11.88
N LYS A 142 8.30 -3.47 11.33
CA LYS A 142 7.60 -4.76 11.19
C LYS A 142 7.14 -5.28 12.55
N ASP A 143 8.02 -5.30 13.53
CA ASP A 143 7.71 -5.83 14.87
C ASP A 143 6.64 -4.98 15.57
N GLN A 144 6.72 -3.65 15.47
CA GLN A 144 5.70 -2.74 15.98
C GLN A 144 4.34 -2.92 15.29
N LEU A 145 4.31 -3.20 13.99
CA LEU A 145 3.07 -3.44 13.26
C LEU A 145 2.41 -4.75 13.70
N ILE A 146 3.20 -5.79 13.92
CA ILE A 146 2.70 -7.08 14.41
C ILE A 146 2.13 -6.91 15.83
N GLU A 147 2.85 -6.23 16.72
CA GLU A 147 2.39 -5.94 18.08
C GLU A 147 1.07 -5.17 18.09
N ARG A 148 0.96 -4.11 17.26
CA ARG A 148 -0.29 -3.36 17.10
C ARG A 148 -1.42 -4.21 16.58
N PHE A 149 -1.16 -5.04 15.58
CA PHE A 149 -2.16 -5.94 15.02
C PHE A 149 -2.67 -6.91 16.08
N ASP A 150 -1.77 -7.51 16.84
CA ASP A 150 -2.12 -8.43 17.92
C ASP A 150 -2.92 -7.73 19.01
N TRP A 151 -2.53 -6.50 19.38
CA TRP A 151 -3.28 -5.68 20.32
C TRP A 151 -4.69 -5.36 19.82
N ILE A 152 -4.86 -4.95 18.55
CA ILE A 152 -6.17 -4.69 17.93
C ILE A 152 -7.01 -5.97 17.95
N CYS A 153 -6.43 -7.11 17.60
CA CYS A 153 -7.13 -8.39 17.58
C CYS A 153 -7.55 -8.86 18.97
N SER A 154 -6.88 -8.42 20.02
CA SER A 154 -7.21 -8.75 21.42
C SER A 154 -8.35 -7.90 22.01
N GLN A 155 -8.78 -6.83 21.28
CA GLN A 155 -9.83 -5.95 21.79
C GLN A 155 -11.19 -6.64 21.81
N ASN A 156 -12.07 -6.15 22.70
CA ASN A 156 -13.44 -6.64 22.77
C ASN A 156 -14.23 -6.15 21.53
N PRO A 157 -14.91 -7.03 20.78
CA PRO A 157 -15.78 -6.64 19.67
C PRO A 157 -16.84 -5.59 20.03
N ALA A 158 -17.25 -5.53 21.30
CA ALA A 158 -18.18 -4.51 21.81
C ALA A 158 -17.64 -3.07 21.67
N SER A 159 -16.32 -2.89 21.47
CA SER A 159 -15.72 -1.56 21.18
C SER A 159 -16.21 -0.97 19.84
N ALA A 160 -16.62 -1.84 18.92
CA ALA A 160 -17.25 -1.47 17.65
C ALA A 160 -18.53 -2.31 17.42
N LYS A 161 -19.38 -2.34 18.42
CA LYS A 161 -20.57 -3.19 18.53
C LYS A 161 -21.42 -3.21 17.24
N PHE A 162 -21.71 -2.05 16.70
CA PHE A 162 -22.53 -1.93 15.50
C PHE A 162 -21.94 -2.68 14.30
N MET A 163 -20.62 -2.61 14.14
CA MET A 163 -19.90 -3.26 13.02
C MET A 163 -19.91 -4.78 13.12
N TYR A 164 -19.67 -5.31 14.32
CA TYR A 164 -19.53 -6.76 14.55
C TYR A 164 -20.89 -7.44 14.72
N GLU A 165 -21.84 -6.82 15.43
CA GLU A 165 -23.16 -7.45 15.67
C GLU A 165 -24.10 -7.41 14.46
N ASN A 166 -23.86 -6.54 13.49
CA ASN A 166 -24.71 -6.42 12.28
C ASN A 166 -24.07 -7.04 11.03
N ASN A 167 -23.06 -7.89 11.18
CA ASN A 167 -22.37 -8.57 10.09
C ASN A 167 -21.78 -7.61 9.03
N LEU A 168 -21.36 -6.41 9.44
CA LEU A 168 -20.73 -5.43 8.54
C LEU A 168 -19.25 -5.71 8.36
N MET A 169 -18.65 -6.50 9.24
CA MET A 169 -17.27 -6.97 9.12
C MET A 169 -17.26 -8.34 8.45
N ALA A 170 -16.95 -8.36 7.16
CA ALA A 170 -16.88 -9.61 6.39
C ALA A 170 -15.86 -10.58 7.00
N GLY A 171 -16.25 -11.84 7.11
CA GLY A 171 -15.41 -12.89 7.66
C GLY A 171 -15.27 -12.88 9.19
N TYR A 172 -16.04 -12.06 9.89
CA TYR A 172 -16.06 -12.09 11.36
C TYR A 172 -16.69 -13.39 11.88
N ILE A 173 -15.97 -14.06 12.76
CA ILE A 173 -16.39 -15.27 13.47
C ILE A 173 -16.31 -14.96 14.97
N PRO A 174 -17.46 -14.92 15.69
CA PRO A 174 -17.48 -14.51 17.10
C PRO A 174 -16.52 -15.30 18.00
N GLU A 175 -16.39 -16.61 17.76
CA GLU A 175 -15.53 -17.52 18.52
C GLU A 175 -14.04 -17.26 18.32
N GLU A 176 -13.67 -16.72 17.16
CA GLU A 176 -12.28 -16.36 16.78
C GLU A 176 -11.95 -14.88 17.09
N GLY A 177 -12.98 -14.09 17.43
CA GLY A 177 -12.84 -12.67 17.72
C GLY A 177 -12.47 -11.81 16.53
N ILE A 178 -11.98 -10.61 16.81
CA ILE A 178 -11.67 -9.56 15.81
C ILE A 178 -10.66 -10.06 14.75
N ARG A 179 -9.73 -10.93 15.12
CA ARG A 179 -8.72 -11.46 14.20
C ARG A 179 -9.34 -12.11 12.96
N SER A 180 -10.46 -12.80 13.10
CA SER A 180 -11.15 -13.46 11.98
C SER A 180 -11.55 -12.47 10.88
N ALA A 181 -11.97 -11.26 11.25
CA ALA A 181 -12.34 -10.21 10.30
C ALA A 181 -11.13 -9.47 9.72
N LEU A 182 -10.00 -9.40 10.44
CA LEU A 182 -8.85 -8.58 10.07
C LEU A 182 -7.70 -9.37 9.44
N LYS A 183 -7.75 -10.70 9.46
CA LYS A 183 -6.64 -11.57 8.99
C LYS A 183 -6.22 -11.36 7.53
N HIS A 184 -7.07 -10.77 6.72
CA HIS A 184 -6.79 -10.44 5.31
C HIS A 184 -6.35 -8.98 5.11
N GLY A 185 -6.22 -8.22 6.18
CA GLY A 185 -5.79 -6.84 6.12
C GLY A 185 -4.28 -6.71 5.91
N THR A 186 -3.86 -5.51 5.48
CA THR A 186 -2.48 -5.19 5.17
C THR A 186 -1.84 -4.41 6.31
N LEU A 187 -0.64 -4.82 6.70
CA LEU A 187 0.26 -4.05 7.54
C LEU A 187 1.27 -3.36 6.62
N ALA A 188 1.30 -2.04 6.60
CA ALA A 188 2.06 -1.31 5.60
C ALA A 188 3.19 -0.48 6.23
N ILE A 189 4.39 -0.61 5.66
CA ILE A 189 5.52 0.28 5.95
C ILE A 189 5.65 1.25 4.78
N GLY A 190 5.45 2.54 5.04
CA GLY A 190 5.64 3.61 4.07
C GLY A 190 7.01 4.25 4.19
N GLN A 191 7.37 5.03 3.19
CA GLN A 191 8.58 5.85 3.16
C GLN A 191 8.23 7.29 2.81
N LEU A 192 8.90 8.24 3.45
CA LEU A 192 8.75 9.67 3.21
C LEU A 192 10.11 10.31 2.96
N GLY A 193 10.18 11.21 1.97
CA GLY A 193 11.37 12.02 1.73
C GLY A 193 12.50 11.28 1.01
N LEU A 194 12.17 10.37 0.08
CA LEU A 194 13.19 9.62 -0.66
C LEU A 194 14.03 10.56 -1.53
N ALA A 195 13.41 11.55 -2.18
CA ALA A 195 14.12 12.52 -3.01
C ALA A 195 15.08 13.41 -2.21
N GLU A 196 14.70 13.75 -0.98
CA GLU A 196 15.52 14.54 -0.07
C GLU A 196 16.66 13.72 0.57
N THR A 197 16.60 12.40 0.45
CA THR A 197 17.62 11.47 0.98
C THR A 197 18.76 11.28 -0.02
N LEU A 198 18.46 11.32 -1.32
CA LEU A 198 19.40 11.10 -2.42
C LEU A 198 20.19 12.36 -2.73
#